data_2f0330d1dc98895b205a2e18e1965ff7
#
_entry.id   2f0330d1dc98895b205a2e18e1965ff7
#
_cell.length_a   1.000
_cell.length_b   1.000
_cell.length_c   1.000
_cell.angle_alpha   90.00
_cell.angle_beta   90.00
_cell.angle_gamma   90.00
#
_symmetry.space_group_name_H-M   'P 1'
#
loop_
_entity.id
_entity.type
_entity.pdbx_description
1 polymer ?
#
loop_
_entity_poly.entity_id
_entity_poly.type
_entity_poly.pdbx_seq_one_letter_code
_entity_poly.pdbx_strand_id
1 'polypeptide(L)'
;MRDVMDLYAPFVGRTLSGEELDQAREILAAQGFSHTLGIVYDEVSIDKVVAHLDVRPELCQPMGIVHGGVYTSLVEDVASLAAWWWLGGRGLAVGSSNSTDFLRPVTEGRLIATATPLHRGRTQQIWVVDIVRKDGKRAAQGKLRVANLPMGTPDDE
;
A
#
# COMPACT_ATOMS: atom_id res chain seq x y z
N MET A 1 1.28 -6.14 -17.74
CA MET A 1 2.05 -5.31 -16.80
C MET A 1 2.42 -3.94 -17.38
N ARG A 2 2.91 -3.84 -18.65
CA ARG A 2 3.19 -2.53 -19.31
C ARG A 2 1.96 -1.64 -19.39
N ASP A 3 0.81 -2.15 -19.80
CA ASP A 3 -0.43 -1.37 -19.97
C ASP A 3 -0.90 -0.68 -18.69
N VAL A 4 -0.72 -1.35 -17.54
CA VAL A 4 -1.09 -0.77 -16.22
C VAL A 4 -0.10 0.33 -15.82
N MET A 5 1.20 0.14 -16.09
CA MET A 5 2.23 1.16 -15.82
C MET A 5 2.00 2.43 -16.61
N ASP A 6 1.56 2.30 -17.87
CA ASP A 6 1.28 3.44 -18.76
C ASP A 6 0.09 4.27 -18.25
N LEU A 7 -0.91 3.63 -17.62
CA LEU A 7 -2.05 4.33 -17.01
C LEU A 7 -1.64 5.23 -15.85
N TYR A 8 -0.60 4.86 -15.11
CA TYR A 8 -0.12 5.64 -13.97
C TYR A 8 0.98 6.64 -14.30
N ALA A 9 1.61 6.52 -15.48
CA ALA A 9 2.72 7.37 -15.89
C ALA A 9 2.47 8.89 -15.68
N PRO A 10 1.25 9.43 -15.92
CA PRO A 10 0.97 10.84 -15.68
C PRO A 10 1.00 11.25 -14.21
N PHE A 11 0.85 10.31 -13.27
CA PHE A 11 0.61 10.57 -11.85
C PHE A 11 1.84 10.28 -10.97
N VAL A 12 2.69 9.31 -11.34
CA VAL A 12 3.80 8.83 -10.50
C VAL A 12 4.79 9.94 -10.17
N GLY A 13 5.27 9.93 -8.93
CA GLY A 13 6.25 10.90 -8.47
C GLY A 13 5.68 12.26 -8.06
N ARG A 14 4.37 12.40 -8.01
CA ARG A 14 3.67 13.64 -7.64
C ARG A 14 2.76 13.43 -6.43
N THR A 15 2.38 14.52 -5.77
CA THR A 15 1.29 14.50 -4.81
C THR A 15 -0.03 14.64 -5.55
N LEU A 16 -0.93 13.69 -5.36
CA LEU A 16 -2.25 13.71 -5.98
C LEU A 16 -3.28 14.40 -5.10
N SER A 17 -4.19 15.14 -5.73
CA SER A 17 -5.32 15.80 -5.07
C SER A 17 -6.51 15.94 -6.01
N GLY A 18 -7.72 16.08 -5.45
CA GLY A 18 -8.95 16.28 -6.23
C GLY A 18 -9.14 15.21 -7.31
N GLU A 19 -9.46 15.63 -8.52
CA GLU A 19 -9.76 14.74 -9.65
C GLU A 19 -8.61 13.78 -9.99
N GLU A 20 -7.34 14.18 -9.83
CA GLU A 20 -6.20 13.29 -10.10
C GLU A 20 -6.17 12.11 -9.14
N LEU A 21 -6.49 12.34 -7.86
CA LEU A 21 -6.58 11.27 -6.86
C LEU A 21 -7.78 10.36 -7.15
N ASP A 22 -8.90 10.90 -7.58
CA ASP A 22 -10.09 10.11 -7.92
C ASP A 22 -9.84 9.23 -9.15
N GLN A 23 -9.20 9.75 -10.20
CA GLN A 23 -8.79 8.97 -11.37
C GLN A 23 -7.80 7.85 -10.99
N ALA A 24 -6.80 8.15 -10.15
CA ALA A 24 -5.86 7.14 -9.68
C ALA A 24 -6.56 6.06 -8.85
N ARG A 25 -7.53 6.42 -8.00
CA ARG A 25 -8.36 5.47 -7.24
C ARG A 25 -9.14 4.52 -8.14
N GLU A 26 -9.77 5.03 -9.19
CA GLU A 26 -10.53 4.19 -10.14
C GLU A 26 -9.62 3.13 -10.76
N ILE A 27 -8.41 3.49 -11.15
CA ILE A 27 -7.45 2.55 -11.74
C ILE A 27 -6.98 1.54 -10.67
N LEU A 28 -6.60 2.00 -9.47
CA LEU A 28 -6.13 1.16 -8.36
C LEU A 28 -7.22 0.21 -7.83
N ALA A 29 -8.47 0.66 -7.84
CA ALA A 29 -9.61 -0.11 -7.36
C ALA A 29 -10.22 -1.06 -8.40
N ALA A 30 -9.79 -1.00 -9.67
CA ALA A 30 -10.47 -1.70 -10.76
C ALA A 30 -10.39 -3.23 -10.66
N GLN A 31 -9.30 -3.77 -10.09
CA GLN A 31 -9.09 -5.23 -10.06
C GLN A 31 -7.98 -5.63 -9.08
N GLY A 32 -7.79 -6.94 -8.92
CA GLY A 32 -6.70 -7.49 -8.12
C GLY A 32 -7.04 -7.68 -6.65
N PHE A 33 -6.00 -7.97 -5.88
CA PHE A 33 -6.15 -8.33 -4.47
C PHE A 33 -6.56 -7.14 -3.60
N SER A 34 -6.04 -5.95 -3.89
CA SER A 34 -6.41 -4.69 -3.23
C SER A 34 -7.90 -4.40 -3.37
N HIS A 35 -8.45 -4.61 -4.57
CA HIS A 35 -9.90 -4.53 -4.83
C HIS A 35 -10.68 -5.56 -4.00
N THR A 36 -10.22 -6.81 -3.99
CA THR A 36 -10.87 -7.88 -3.20
C THR A 36 -10.88 -7.56 -1.70
N LEU A 37 -9.85 -6.94 -1.18
CA LEU A 37 -9.78 -6.48 0.21
C LEU A 37 -10.66 -5.24 0.46
N GLY A 38 -10.96 -4.46 -0.56
CA GLY A 38 -11.69 -3.20 -0.44
C GLY A 38 -10.82 -2.05 0.07
N ILE A 39 -9.54 -2.02 -0.33
CA ILE A 39 -8.62 -0.95 0.02
C ILE A 39 -8.95 0.30 -0.80
N VAL A 40 -9.09 1.44 -0.13
CA VAL A 40 -9.34 2.74 -0.75
C VAL A 40 -8.24 3.71 -0.35
N TYR A 41 -7.60 4.35 -1.32
CA TYR A 41 -6.51 5.29 -1.08
C TYR A 41 -7.05 6.70 -0.83
N ASP A 42 -6.66 7.31 0.31
CA ASP A 42 -7.10 8.64 0.73
C ASP A 42 -6.09 9.72 0.39
N GLU A 43 -4.79 9.36 0.40
CA GLU A 43 -3.70 10.27 0.07
C GLU A 43 -2.58 9.50 -0.64
N VAL A 44 -2.08 10.04 -1.73
CA VAL A 44 -0.93 9.48 -2.46
C VAL A 44 0.07 10.60 -2.75
N SER A 45 1.26 10.47 -2.17
CA SER A 45 2.37 11.39 -2.39
C SER A 45 3.70 10.64 -2.36
N ILE A 46 4.78 11.35 -2.70
CA ILE A 46 6.14 10.76 -2.67
C ILE A 46 6.65 10.46 -1.26
N ASP A 47 6.06 11.06 -0.24
CA ASP A 47 6.49 10.95 1.16
C ASP A 47 5.50 10.19 2.03
N LYS A 48 4.27 10.02 1.54
CA LYS A 48 3.21 9.39 2.33
C LYS A 48 2.12 8.82 1.44
N VAL A 49 1.65 7.63 1.79
CA VAL A 49 0.41 7.06 1.26
C VAL A 49 -0.50 6.72 2.42
N VAL A 50 -1.75 7.15 2.33
CA VAL A 50 -2.80 6.81 3.29
C VAL A 50 -3.90 6.05 2.56
N ALA A 51 -4.33 4.95 3.14
CA ALA A 51 -5.46 4.18 2.66
C ALA A 51 -6.32 3.72 3.82
N HIS A 52 -7.57 3.41 3.54
CA HIS A 52 -8.45 2.79 4.52
C HIS A 52 -9.08 1.50 3.99
N LEU A 53 -9.58 0.72 4.92
CA LEU A 53 -10.29 -0.53 4.70
C LEU A 53 -11.41 -0.62 5.71
N ASP A 54 -12.64 -0.86 5.26
CA ASP A 54 -13.78 -1.13 6.12
C ASP A 54 -13.83 -2.62 6.49
N VAL A 55 -13.87 -2.89 7.78
CA VAL A 55 -13.91 -4.27 8.32
C VAL A 55 -15.27 -4.89 8.00
N ARG A 56 -15.23 -6.08 7.39
CA ARG A 56 -16.39 -6.89 7.09
C ARG A 56 -16.14 -8.36 7.49
N PRO A 57 -17.18 -9.18 7.69
CA PRO A 57 -17.05 -10.54 8.20
C PRO A 57 -16.06 -11.42 7.44
N GLU A 58 -15.95 -11.26 6.13
CA GLU A 58 -15.06 -12.04 5.25
C GLU A 58 -13.56 -11.76 5.52
N LEU A 59 -13.26 -10.66 6.21
CA LEU A 59 -11.90 -10.27 6.60
C LEU A 59 -11.54 -10.76 8.01
N CYS A 60 -12.50 -11.38 8.71
CA CYS A 60 -12.31 -11.83 10.08
C CYS A 60 -11.93 -13.32 10.13
N GLN A 61 -11.16 -13.67 11.13
CA GLN A 61 -10.90 -15.07 11.49
C GLN A 61 -12.10 -15.66 12.28
N PRO A 62 -12.16 -17.00 12.50
CA PRO A 62 -13.29 -17.63 13.19
C PRO A 62 -13.62 -17.07 14.58
N MET A 63 -12.66 -16.42 15.25
CA MET A 63 -12.87 -15.75 16.55
C MET A 63 -13.52 -14.36 16.43
N GLY A 64 -13.92 -13.92 15.23
CA GLY A 64 -14.64 -12.66 15.01
C GLY A 64 -13.76 -11.41 15.02
N ILE A 65 -12.44 -11.54 15.03
CA ILE A 65 -11.51 -10.41 14.88
C ILE A 65 -10.84 -10.43 13.51
N VAL A 66 -10.42 -9.28 13.03
CA VAL A 66 -9.72 -9.14 11.75
C VAL A 66 -8.53 -10.11 11.69
N HIS A 67 -8.46 -10.86 10.59
CA HIS A 67 -7.38 -11.83 10.37
C HIS A 67 -6.03 -11.13 10.21
N GLY A 68 -4.97 -11.68 10.79
CA GLY A 68 -3.61 -11.12 10.71
C GLY A 68 -3.13 -10.90 9.26
N GLY A 69 -3.52 -11.82 8.35
CA GLY A 69 -3.24 -11.68 6.93
C GLY A 69 -3.80 -10.39 6.29
N VAL A 70 -4.92 -9.87 6.79
CA VAL A 70 -5.48 -8.58 6.31
C VAL A 70 -4.54 -7.43 6.65
N TYR A 71 -4.02 -7.38 7.88
CA TYR A 71 -3.04 -6.36 8.27
C TYR A 71 -1.75 -6.45 7.44
N THR A 72 -1.22 -7.67 7.27
CA THR A 72 -0.01 -7.92 6.48
C THR A 72 -0.21 -7.50 5.01
N SER A 73 -1.37 -7.81 4.44
CA SER A 73 -1.71 -7.41 3.07
C SER A 73 -1.86 -5.89 2.94
N LEU A 74 -2.47 -5.24 3.93
CA LEU A 74 -2.62 -3.78 3.94
C LEU A 74 -1.25 -3.08 4.08
N VAL A 75 -0.32 -3.63 4.88
CA VAL A 75 1.07 -3.16 4.94
C VAL A 75 1.76 -3.31 3.60
N GLU A 76 1.65 -4.47 2.97
CA GLU A 76 2.26 -4.76 1.66
C GLU A 76 1.76 -3.80 0.59
N ASP A 77 0.44 -3.65 0.49
CA ASP A 77 -0.22 -2.88 -0.54
C ASP A 77 0.14 -1.40 -0.47
N VAL A 78 -0.07 -0.79 0.71
CA VAL A 78 0.13 0.65 0.90
C VAL A 78 1.61 1.06 0.81
N ALA A 79 2.51 0.23 1.35
CA ALA A 79 3.95 0.49 1.28
C ALA A 79 4.54 0.22 -0.11
N SER A 80 4.04 -0.78 -0.83
CA SER A 80 4.46 -1.06 -2.21
C SER A 80 4.07 0.07 -3.14
N LEU A 81 2.84 0.59 -3.02
CA LEU A 81 2.41 1.77 -3.77
C LEU A 81 3.30 2.97 -3.43
N ALA A 82 3.55 3.24 -2.15
CA ALA A 82 4.39 4.35 -1.71
C ALA A 82 5.82 4.25 -2.28
N ALA A 83 6.40 3.04 -2.24
CA ALA A 83 7.74 2.78 -2.76
C ALA A 83 7.83 2.99 -4.28
N TRP A 84 6.85 2.48 -5.02
CA TRP A 84 6.77 2.66 -6.46
C TRP A 84 6.52 4.12 -6.84
N TRP A 85 5.64 4.80 -6.09
CA TRP A 85 5.33 6.22 -6.29
C TRP A 85 6.57 7.10 -6.12
N TRP A 86 7.38 6.84 -5.08
CA TRP A 86 8.64 7.55 -4.87
C TRP A 86 9.65 7.29 -5.99
N LEU A 87 9.68 6.10 -6.59
CA LEU A 87 10.56 5.82 -7.74
C LEU A 87 10.24 6.71 -8.96
N GLY A 88 8.99 7.18 -9.10
CA GLY A 88 8.61 8.14 -10.14
C GLY A 88 8.91 7.65 -11.55
N GLY A 89 8.67 6.37 -11.83
CA GLY A 89 8.94 5.75 -13.14
C GLY A 89 10.41 5.37 -13.40
N ARG A 90 11.33 5.56 -12.43
CA ARG A 90 12.75 5.21 -12.58
C ARG A 90 13.07 3.71 -12.43
N GLY A 91 12.07 2.89 -12.15
CA GLY A 91 12.23 1.46 -11.93
C GLY A 91 10.96 0.82 -11.37
N LEU A 92 11.10 -0.46 -11.00
CA LEU A 92 10.07 -1.24 -10.33
C LEU A 92 10.38 -1.35 -8.83
N ALA A 93 9.34 -1.23 -8.01
CA ALA A 93 9.39 -1.49 -6.58
C ALA A 93 8.82 -2.88 -6.33
N VAL A 94 9.61 -3.80 -5.74
CA VAL A 94 9.19 -5.17 -5.47
C VAL A 94 9.39 -5.47 -3.99
N GLY A 95 8.33 -5.84 -3.28
CA GLY A 95 8.38 -6.25 -1.88
C GLY A 95 9.31 -7.45 -1.70
N SER A 96 10.21 -7.39 -0.73
CA SER A 96 11.17 -8.45 -0.44
C SER A 96 11.05 -9.02 0.97
N SER A 97 10.47 -8.28 1.90
CA SER A 97 10.22 -8.76 3.27
C SER A 97 9.16 -7.89 3.94
N ASN A 98 8.15 -8.52 4.49
CA ASN A 98 7.08 -7.89 5.27
C ASN A 98 7.10 -8.44 6.70
N SER A 99 7.20 -7.54 7.67
CA SER A 99 7.14 -7.87 9.11
C SER A 99 6.07 -7.00 9.75
N THR A 100 5.02 -7.63 10.27
CA THR A 100 3.85 -6.94 10.83
C THR A 100 3.55 -7.42 12.24
N ASP A 101 3.48 -6.49 13.17
CA ASP A 101 3.09 -6.71 14.56
C ASP A 101 1.60 -6.42 14.76
N PHE A 102 0.87 -7.37 15.33
CA PHE A 102 -0.56 -7.25 15.64
C PHE A 102 -0.70 -6.83 17.09
N LEU A 103 -1.19 -5.62 17.33
CA LEU A 103 -1.13 -4.99 18.65
C LEU A 103 -2.47 -4.99 19.39
N ARG A 104 -3.58 -4.87 18.64
CA ARG A 104 -4.92 -4.83 19.23
C ARG A 104 -5.93 -5.51 18.34
N PRO A 105 -6.84 -6.32 18.89
CA PRO A 105 -7.92 -6.92 18.13
C PRO A 105 -8.89 -5.84 17.62
N VAL A 106 -9.43 -6.09 16.43
CA VAL A 106 -10.47 -5.26 15.80
C VAL A 106 -11.57 -6.19 15.29
N THR A 107 -12.81 -5.87 15.60
CA THR A 107 -13.99 -6.69 15.23
C THR A 107 -14.84 -6.01 14.17
N GLU A 108 -14.77 -4.67 14.08
CA GLU A 108 -15.61 -3.87 13.20
C GLU A 108 -15.01 -2.47 12.97
N GLY A 109 -15.60 -1.71 12.07
CA GLY A 109 -15.25 -0.32 11.79
C GLY A 109 -14.17 -0.20 10.72
N ARG A 110 -13.46 0.92 10.72
CA ARG A 110 -12.47 1.27 9.71
C ARG A 110 -11.05 1.14 10.24
N LEU A 111 -10.19 0.53 9.45
CA LEU A 111 -8.74 0.55 9.59
C LEU A 111 -8.17 1.62 8.66
N ILE A 112 -7.27 2.44 9.17
CA ILE A 112 -6.56 3.48 8.41
C ILE A 112 -5.09 3.13 8.45
N ALA A 113 -4.49 2.91 7.28
CA ALA A 113 -3.08 2.59 7.11
C ALA A 113 -2.33 3.80 6.56
N THR A 114 -1.22 4.15 7.19
CA THR A 114 -0.35 5.24 6.76
C THR A 114 1.06 4.72 6.55
N ALA A 115 1.53 4.73 5.30
CA ALA A 115 2.91 4.40 4.95
C ALA A 115 3.76 5.66 4.94
N THR A 116 4.90 5.59 5.64
CA THR A 116 5.94 6.63 5.63
C THR A 116 7.32 5.99 5.43
N PRO A 117 8.26 6.69 4.76
CA PRO A 117 9.57 6.13 4.51
C PRO A 117 10.43 6.12 5.78
N LEU A 118 11.04 4.99 6.10
CA LEU A 118 12.14 4.88 7.06
C LEU A 118 13.50 5.03 6.37
N HIS A 119 13.62 4.48 5.15
CA HIS A 119 14.81 4.56 4.32
C HIS A 119 14.43 4.51 2.84
N ARG A 120 15.07 5.36 2.05
CA ARG A 120 14.96 5.37 0.58
C ARG A 120 16.35 5.44 -0.02
N GLY A 121 16.83 4.30 -0.47
CA GLY A 121 18.14 4.14 -1.09
C GLY A 121 18.08 3.82 -2.57
N ARG A 122 19.22 3.72 -3.21
CA ARG A 122 19.34 3.41 -4.66
C ARG A 122 18.82 2.03 -5.00
N THR A 123 19.10 1.01 -4.18
CA THR A 123 18.80 -0.39 -4.46
C THR A 123 17.66 -0.94 -3.60
N GLN A 124 17.33 -0.29 -2.49
CA GLN A 124 16.27 -0.73 -1.59
C GLN A 124 15.63 0.43 -0.85
N GLN A 125 14.42 0.18 -0.38
CA GLN A 125 13.64 1.07 0.47
C GLN A 125 13.13 0.30 1.69
N ILE A 126 12.87 1.01 2.78
CA ILE A 126 12.14 0.49 3.95
C ILE A 126 11.04 1.48 4.27
N TRP A 127 9.83 0.98 4.32
CA TRP A 127 8.64 1.75 4.66
C TRP A 127 8.03 1.22 5.96
N VAL A 128 7.55 2.12 6.80
CA VAL A 128 6.77 1.80 8.00
C VAL A 128 5.32 2.12 7.72
N VAL A 129 4.44 1.20 8.10
CA VAL A 129 3.00 1.37 7.99
C VAL A 129 2.37 1.28 9.36
N ASP A 130 1.79 2.36 9.82
CA ASP A 130 0.93 2.39 10.99
C ASP A 130 -0.51 2.12 10.59
N ILE A 131 -1.13 1.14 11.24
CA ILE A 131 -2.55 0.83 11.04
C ILE A 131 -3.30 1.18 12.31
N VAL A 132 -4.19 2.17 12.20
CA VAL A 132 -4.97 2.67 13.33
C VAL A 132 -6.46 2.42 13.10
N ARG A 133 -7.19 2.32 14.21
CA ARG A 133 -8.65 2.29 14.23
C ARG A 133 -9.20 3.72 14.15
N LYS A 134 -10.50 3.86 13.92
CA LYS A 134 -11.20 5.16 13.89
C LYS A 134 -11.02 5.98 15.17
N ASP A 135 -10.80 5.33 16.32
CA ASP A 135 -10.53 5.98 17.61
C ASP A 135 -9.06 6.42 17.80
N GLY A 136 -8.24 6.29 16.76
CA GLY A 136 -6.82 6.65 16.75
C GLY A 136 -5.89 5.63 17.40
N LYS A 137 -6.41 4.53 17.98
CA LYS A 137 -5.57 3.50 18.61
C LYS A 137 -4.93 2.63 17.54
N ARG A 138 -3.63 2.40 17.66
CA ARG A 138 -2.87 1.52 16.77
C ARG A 138 -3.34 0.07 16.92
N ALA A 139 -3.80 -0.52 15.82
CA ALA A 139 -4.21 -1.92 15.72
C ALA A 139 -3.04 -2.83 15.31
N ALA A 140 -2.22 -2.36 14.36
CA ALA A 140 -1.03 -3.05 13.90
C ALA A 140 0.04 -2.03 13.45
N GLN A 141 1.28 -2.49 13.33
CA GLN A 141 2.36 -1.75 12.67
C GLN A 141 3.20 -2.72 11.85
N GLY A 142 3.55 -2.35 10.65
CA GLY A 142 4.38 -3.17 9.80
C GLY A 142 5.56 -2.42 9.20
N LYS A 143 6.54 -3.18 8.74
CA LYS A 143 7.66 -2.72 7.92
C LYS A 143 7.71 -3.52 6.65
N LEU A 144 7.74 -2.84 5.52
CA LEU A 144 8.01 -3.44 4.23
C LEU A 144 9.40 -3.05 3.75
N ARG A 145 10.20 -4.05 3.43
CA ARG A 145 11.43 -3.87 2.67
C ARG A 145 11.12 -4.08 1.20
N VAL A 146 11.59 -3.17 0.36
CA VAL A 146 11.33 -3.16 -1.08
C VAL A 146 12.66 -3.11 -1.82
N ALA A 147 12.82 -3.96 -2.82
CA ALA A 147 13.93 -3.89 -3.78
C ALA A 147 13.57 -2.92 -4.91
N ASN A 148 14.50 -2.06 -5.29
CA ASN A 148 14.39 -1.22 -6.48
C ASN A 148 15.06 -1.96 -7.64
N LEU A 149 14.27 -2.38 -8.61
CA LEU A 149 14.76 -3.04 -9.82
C LEU A 149 14.81 -2.03 -10.96
N PRO A 150 15.83 -2.07 -11.84
CA PRO A 150 15.84 -1.26 -13.04
C PRO A 150 14.66 -1.66 -13.93
N MET A 151 14.18 -0.73 -14.76
CA MET A 151 13.29 -1.10 -15.86
C MET A 151 14.13 -1.96 -16.81
N GLY A 152 13.75 -3.23 -16.96
CA GLY A 152 14.44 -4.16 -17.87
C GLY A 152 14.40 -3.63 -19.30
N THR A 153 15.52 -3.74 -20.01
CA THR A 153 15.51 -3.60 -21.46
C THR A 153 14.82 -4.82 -22.09
N PRO A 154 14.19 -4.71 -23.25
CA PRO A 154 13.47 -5.82 -23.88
C PRO A 154 14.30 -7.08 -24.17
N ASP A 155 15.60 -7.04 -23.94
CA ASP A 155 16.59 -8.09 -24.29
C ASP A 155 17.11 -8.87 -23.06
N ASP A 156 16.53 -8.70 -21.87
CA ASP A 156 16.96 -9.35 -20.62
C ASP A 156 16.17 -10.65 -20.28
N GLU A 157 15.60 -11.34 -21.29
CA GLU A 157 15.04 -12.70 -21.17
C GLU A 157 15.96 -13.78 -21.75
#